data_3953e0b30f1b64f473fbf406632cc3d2
#
_entry.id   3953e0b30f1b64f473fbf406632cc3d2
#
_cell.length_a   1.000
_cell.length_b   1.000
_cell.length_c   1.000
_cell.angle_alpha   90.00
_cell.angle_beta   90.00
_cell.angle_gamma   90.00
#
_symmetry.space_group_name_H-M   'P 1'
#
loop_
_entity.id
_entity.type
_entity.pdbx_description
1 polymer ?
#
loop_
_entity_poly.entity_id
_entity_poly.type
_entity_poly.pdbx_seq_one_letter_code
_entity_poly.pdbx_strand_id
1 'polypeptide(L)'
;MLNVFITGASTGIGAALARQYASRGAVVGLVARNRDKLEALADALPGGRDRNIVLPCDVTVREEVFAAAEEFERLSGGTTVVSAIAGMSHGVKTEYLEDLDMLEDIYRLNVFAMAYTFHAFIGPMKARGNGQLVGIGSVAGIRGLPGSEAYCASKSAVITYCESLRVEMQKYGIRVSTICPGFVRTPLTAENPYKMPFIMEPEDFAREAVEAITARARYRVIPWQMGVLAKIMRCVPDGLWDKILANRKQKPRTTAQ
;
A
#
# COMPACT_ATOMS: atom_id res chain seq x y z
N MET A 1 -3.41 -23.46 3.73
CA MET A 1 -3.71 -22.82 2.44
C MET A 1 -3.29 -21.36 2.54
N LEU A 2 -2.86 -20.71 1.46
CA LEU A 2 -2.49 -19.30 1.47
C LEU A 2 -3.74 -18.46 1.18
N ASN A 3 -4.19 -17.67 2.15
CA ASN A 3 -5.37 -16.82 2.06
C ASN A 3 -4.94 -15.36 2.23
N VAL A 4 -5.16 -14.53 1.22
CA VAL A 4 -4.60 -13.18 1.13
C VAL A 4 -5.70 -12.15 0.95
N PHE A 5 -5.80 -11.19 1.85
CA PHE A 5 -6.71 -10.06 1.75
C PHE A 5 -5.96 -8.84 1.19
N ILE A 6 -6.45 -8.22 0.12
CA ILE A 6 -5.76 -7.13 -0.59
C ILE A 6 -6.69 -5.94 -0.75
N THR A 7 -6.39 -4.82 -0.09
CA THR A 7 -7.09 -3.55 -0.35
C THR A 7 -6.48 -2.84 -1.55
N GLY A 8 -7.30 -2.04 -2.27
CA GLY A 8 -6.85 -1.39 -3.51
C GLY A 8 -6.60 -2.37 -4.66
N ALA A 9 -7.30 -3.52 -4.66
CA ALA A 9 -7.09 -4.61 -5.61
C ALA A 9 -7.53 -4.30 -7.05
N SER A 10 -8.33 -3.26 -7.28
CA SER A 10 -8.94 -3.01 -8.60
C SER A 10 -7.97 -2.53 -9.68
N THR A 11 -6.80 -2.00 -9.34
CA THR A 11 -5.83 -1.43 -10.30
C THR A 11 -4.39 -1.48 -9.77
N GLY A 12 -3.43 -1.20 -10.66
CA GLY A 12 -2.02 -0.97 -10.30
C GLY A 12 -1.38 -2.09 -9.49
N ILE A 13 -0.69 -1.72 -8.42
CA ILE A 13 0.05 -2.67 -7.56
C ILE A 13 -0.89 -3.72 -6.93
N GLY A 14 -2.08 -3.31 -6.48
CA GLY A 14 -3.03 -4.23 -5.84
C GLY A 14 -3.51 -5.33 -6.79
N ALA A 15 -3.87 -4.97 -8.03
CA ALA A 15 -4.27 -5.93 -9.05
C ALA A 15 -3.11 -6.85 -9.46
N ALA A 16 -1.90 -6.32 -9.58
CA ALA A 16 -0.72 -7.12 -9.91
C ALA A 16 -0.37 -8.12 -8.78
N LEU A 17 -0.47 -7.69 -7.51
CA LEU A 17 -0.31 -8.61 -6.37
C LEU A 17 -1.38 -9.70 -6.35
N ALA A 18 -2.64 -9.36 -6.64
CA ALA A 18 -3.72 -10.34 -6.74
C ALA A 18 -3.41 -11.41 -7.79
N ARG A 19 -2.92 -11.01 -8.99
CA ARG A 19 -2.48 -11.95 -10.04
C ARG A 19 -1.36 -12.86 -9.56
N GLN A 20 -0.36 -12.31 -8.89
CA GLN A 20 0.79 -13.07 -8.37
C GLN A 20 0.38 -14.08 -7.30
N TYR A 21 -0.56 -13.72 -6.41
CA TYR A 21 -1.04 -14.64 -5.39
C TYR A 21 -1.98 -15.72 -5.97
N ALA A 22 -2.89 -15.34 -6.86
CA ALA A 22 -3.80 -16.28 -7.52
C ALA A 22 -3.03 -17.31 -8.36
N SER A 23 -1.97 -16.90 -9.10
CA SER A 23 -1.12 -17.84 -9.86
C SER A 23 -0.36 -18.83 -8.98
N ARG A 24 -0.17 -18.51 -7.70
CA ARG A 24 0.43 -19.42 -6.69
C ARG A 24 -0.61 -20.26 -5.96
N GLY A 25 -1.86 -20.25 -6.40
CA GLY A 25 -2.95 -21.03 -5.84
C GLY A 25 -3.53 -20.50 -4.53
N ALA A 26 -3.32 -19.23 -4.20
CA ALA A 26 -3.94 -18.59 -3.04
C ALA A 26 -5.45 -18.39 -3.21
N VAL A 27 -6.17 -18.31 -2.09
CA VAL A 27 -7.48 -17.67 -2.04
C VAL A 27 -7.27 -16.18 -1.82
N VAL A 28 -7.84 -15.33 -2.67
CA VAL A 28 -7.57 -13.89 -2.67
C VAL A 28 -8.86 -13.10 -2.42
N GLY A 29 -8.89 -12.31 -1.34
CA GLY A 29 -9.91 -11.29 -1.11
C GLY A 29 -9.56 -10.01 -1.86
N LEU A 30 -10.38 -9.66 -2.83
CA LEU A 30 -10.21 -8.49 -3.70
C LEU A 30 -11.06 -7.34 -3.17
N VAL A 31 -10.42 -6.31 -2.60
CA VAL A 31 -11.12 -5.21 -1.93
C VAL A 31 -10.86 -3.89 -2.63
N ALA A 32 -11.93 -3.24 -3.09
CA ALA A 32 -11.96 -1.86 -3.60
C ALA A 32 -13.42 -1.39 -3.73
N ARG A 33 -13.63 -0.09 -4.01
CA ARG A 33 -14.98 0.49 -4.17
C ARG A 33 -15.69 0.02 -5.45
N ASN A 34 -14.96 -0.14 -6.55
CA ASN A 34 -15.53 -0.46 -7.85
C ASN A 34 -15.73 -1.98 -8.00
N ARG A 35 -16.98 -2.44 -7.80
CA ARG A 35 -17.40 -3.83 -7.92
C ARG A 35 -17.09 -4.43 -9.29
N ASP A 36 -17.43 -3.73 -10.38
CA ASP A 36 -17.30 -4.27 -11.73
C ASP A 36 -15.82 -4.56 -12.08
N LYS A 37 -14.91 -3.67 -11.66
CA LYS A 37 -13.47 -3.90 -11.84
C LYS A 37 -12.96 -5.08 -11.02
N LEU A 38 -13.50 -5.30 -9.82
CA LEU A 38 -13.13 -6.45 -8.99
C LEU A 38 -13.65 -7.76 -9.59
N GLU A 39 -14.88 -7.74 -10.09
CA GLU A 39 -15.50 -8.91 -10.74
C GLU A 39 -14.75 -9.29 -12.01
N ALA A 40 -14.47 -8.31 -12.88
CA ALA A 40 -13.66 -8.55 -14.09
C ALA A 40 -12.25 -9.08 -13.75
N LEU A 41 -11.64 -8.59 -12.68
CA LEU A 41 -10.36 -9.13 -12.23
C LEU A 41 -10.51 -10.57 -11.71
N ALA A 42 -11.51 -10.85 -10.87
CA ALA A 42 -11.74 -12.18 -10.30
C ALA A 42 -11.96 -13.23 -11.41
N ASP A 43 -12.76 -12.88 -12.41
CA ASP A 43 -13.06 -13.76 -13.56
C ASP A 43 -11.80 -14.06 -14.41
N ALA A 44 -10.86 -13.10 -14.48
CA ALA A 44 -9.61 -13.25 -15.23
C ALA A 44 -8.50 -13.99 -14.45
N LEU A 45 -8.66 -14.16 -13.13
CA LEU A 45 -7.65 -14.80 -12.28
C LEU A 45 -7.80 -16.33 -12.26
N PRO A 46 -6.71 -17.09 -12.09
CA PRO A 46 -6.76 -18.53 -11.85
C PRO A 46 -7.71 -18.89 -10.70
N GLY A 47 -8.61 -19.83 -10.91
CA GLY A 47 -9.61 -20.26 -9.95
C GLY A 47 -10.90 -19.43 -9.95
N GLY A 48 -11.01 -18.40 -10.82
CA GLY A 48 -12.23 -17.61 -10.97
C GLY A 48 -12.76 -17.07 -9.63
N ARG A 49 -14.06 -16.87 -9.53
CA ARG A 49 -14.73 -16.34 -8.32
C ARG A 49 -14.76 -17.32 -7.13
N ASP A 50 -14.49 -18.61 -7.37
CA ASP A 50 -14.41 -19.60 -6.29
C ASP A 50 -13.19 -19.38 -5.38
N ARG A 51 -12.12 -18.82 -5.93
CA ARG A 51 -10.88 -18.54 -5.19
C ARG A 51 -10.56 -17.06 -5.06
N ASN A 52 -11.18 -16.21 -5.85
CA ASN A 52 -10.96 -14.76 -5.85
C ASN A 52 -12.25 -14.05 -5.40
N ILE A 53 -12.34 -13.84 -4.09
CA ILE A 53 -13.54 -13.34 -3.42
C ILE A 53 -13.65 -11.82 -3.61
N VAL A 54 -14.73 -11.38 -4.23
CA VAL A 54 -15.00 -9.96 -4.51
C VAL A 54 -15.67 -9.32 -3.29
N LEU A 55 -15.02 -8.30 -2.73
CA LEU A 55 -15.43 -7.61 -1.51
C LEU A 55 -15.47 -6.09 -1.77
N PRO A 56 -16.55 -5.55 -2.34
CA PRO A 56 -16.70 -4.11 -2.54
C PRO A 56 -16.71 -3.39 -1.20
N CYS A 57 -15.82 -2.42 -1.02
CA CYS A 57 -15.63 -1.74 0.26
C CYS A 57 -14.93 -0.40 0.05
N ASP A 58 -15.41 0.66 0.68
CA ASP A 58 -14.65 1.87 0.89
C ASP A 58 -13.79 1.71 2.15
N VAL A 59 -12.49 1.55 1.95
CA VAL A 59 -11.55 1.30 3.05
C VAL A 59 -11.39 2.51 4.00
N THR A 60 -11.92 3.68 3.64
CA THR A 60 -11.97 4.85 4.51
C THR A 60 -13.12 4.78 5.52
N VAL A 61 -14.09 3.88 5.30
CA VAL A 61 -15.22 3.59 6.20
C VAL A 61 -14.87 2.35 7.02
N ARG A 62 -14.61 2.57 8.30
CA ARG A 62 -14.14 1.52 9.22
C ARG A 62 -15.07 0.32 9.29
N GLU A 63 -16.36 0.56 9.33
CA GLU A 63 -17.42 -0.45 9.45
C GLU A 63 -17.47 -1.35 8.21
N GLU A 64 -17.27 -0.79 7.01
CA GLU A 64 -17.20 -1.55 5.77
C GLU A 64 -15.96 -2.46 5.73
N VAL A 65 -14.81 -1.95 6.21
CA VAL A 65 -13.57 -2.75 6.32
C VAL A 65 -13.78 -3.94 7.25
N PHE A 66 -14.43 -3.74 8.39
CA PHE A 66 -14.68 -4.81 9.35
C PHE A 66 -15.63 -5.87 8.79
N ALA A 67 -16.71 -5.45 8.12
CA ALA A 67 -17.62 -6.37 7.46
C ALA A 67 -16.94 -7.18 6.34
N ALA A 68 -16.14 -6.52 5.50
CA ALA A 68 -15.38 -7.20 4.43
C ALA A 68 -14.34 -8.20 4.99
N ALA A 69 -13.70 -7.86 6.10
CA ALA A 69 -12.73 -8.71 6.76
C ALA A 69 -13.39 -9.95 7.39
N GLU A 70 -14.51 -9.78 8.09
CA GLU A 70 -15.28 -10.87 8.68
C GLU A 70 -15.77 -11.83 7.59
N GLU A 71 -16.32 -11.31 6.51
CA GLU A 71 -16.77 -12.12 5.38
C GLU A 71 -15.62 -12.90 4.73
N PHE A 72 -14.45 -12.27 4.56
CA PHE A 72 -13.29 -12.97 4.04
C PHE A 72 -12.77 -14.06 4.99
N GLU A 73 -12.69 -13.80 6.29
CA GLU A 73 -12.33 -14.83 7.30
C GLU A 73 -13.26 -16.03 7.23
N ARG A 74 -14.58 -15.78 7.11
CA ARG A 74 -15.61 -16.82 7.01
C ARG A 74 -15.47 -17.65 5.73
N LEU A 75 -15.28 -17.00 4.58
CA LEU A 75 -15.23 -17.68 3.28
C LEU A 75 -13.89 -18.39 3.02
N SER A 76 -12.79 -17.82 3.48
CA SER A 76 -11.46 -18.38 3.25
C SER A 76 -11.03 -19.42 4.31
N GLY A 77 -11.71 -19.48 5.44
CA GLY A 77 -11.30 -20.31 6.57
C GLY A 77 -10.10 -19.75 7.35
N GLY A 78 -9.85 -18.46 7.26
CA GLY A 78 -8.81 -17.74 8.01
C GLY A 78 -7.73 -17.13 7.14
N THR A 79 -7.43 -15.84 7.38
CA THR A 79 -6.48 -15.04 6.61
C THR A 79 -5.04 -15.28 7.06
N THR A 80 -4.14 -15.52 6.11
CA THR A 80 -2.70 -15.69 6.37
C THR A 80 -1.90 -14.43 6.11
N VAL A 81 -2.29 -13.64 5.09
CA VAL A 81 -1.62 -12.39 4.72
C VAL A 81 -2.66 -11.29 4.49
N VAL A 82 -2.44 -10.13 5.06
CA VAL A 82 -3.23 -8.91 4.81
C VAL A 82 -2.34 -7.88 4.18
N SER A 83 -2.67 -7.44 2.96
CA SER A 83 -1.92 -6.44 2.21
C SER A 83 -2.75 -5.15 2.08
N ALA A 84 -2.42 -4.14 2.89
CA ALA A 84 -3.04 -2.82 2.84
C ALA A 84 -2.36 -1.97 1.76
N ILE A 85 -2.92 -2.02 0.52
CA ILE A 85 -2.35 -1.40 -0.68
C ILE A 85 -3.06 -0.09 -1.05
N ALA A 86 -4.34 0.03 -0.70
CA ALA A 86 -5.13 1.21 -1.03
C ALA A 86 -4.38 2.50 -0.65
N GLY A 87 -4.34 3.44 -1.56
CA GLY A 87 -3.65 4.70 -1.35
C GLY A 87 -3.78 5.64 -2.53
N MET A 88 -3.55 6.92 -2.27
CA MET A 88 -3.55 7.98 -3.27
C MET A 88 -2.38 8.94 -3.10
N SER A 89 -2.11 9.71 -4.13
CA SER A 89 -1.09 10.75 -4.14
C SER A 89 -1.53 11.89 -5.04
N HIS A 90 -1.73 13.04 -4.45
CA HIS A 90 -2.02 14.30 -5.15
C HIS A 90 -0.99 15.37 -4.78
N GLY A 91 -0.84 16.37 -5.64
CA GLY A 91 -0.11 17.57 -5.30
C GLY A 91 -0.91 18.37 -4.28
N VAL A 92 -0.28 18.73 -3.17
CA VAL A 92 -0.86 19.52 -2.08
C VAL A 92 0.14 20.59 -1.71
N LYS A 93 -0.35 21.81 -1.45
CA LYS A 93 0.45 22.91 -0.92
C LYS A 93 -0.26 23.55 0.25
N THR A 94 0.34 23.48 1.42
CA THR A 94 -0.24 23.99 2.67
C THR A 94 -0.54 25.50 2.65
N GLU A 95 0.04 26.26 1.73
CA GLU A 95 -0.27 27.69 1.54
C GLU A 95 -1.70 27.96 1.02
N TYR A 96 -2.40 26.94 0.49
CA TYR A 96 -3.75 27.05 -0.03
C TYR A 96 -4.73 26.31 0.89
N LEU A 97 -5.75 27.01 1.36
CA LEU A 97 -6.75 26.48 2.28
C LEU A 97 -7.51 25.27 1.67
N GLU A 98 -7.83 25.36 0.40
CA GLU A 98 -8.55 24.31 -0.33
C GLU A 98 -7.77 22.99 -0.48
N ASP A 99 -6.45 23.03 -0.32
CA ASP A 99 -5.63 21.83 -0.38
C ASP A 99 -5.63 21.02 0.94
N LEU A 100 -6.15 21.61 2.03
CA LEU A 100 -6.23 20.93 3.33
C LEU A 100 -7.21 19.74 3.31
N ASP A 101 -8.32 19.84 2.60
CA ASP A 101 -9.27 18.75 2.43
C ASP A 101 -8.59 17.54 1.74
N MET A 102 -7.80 17.81 0.69
CA MET A 102 -7.04 16.76 0.00
C MET A 102 -5.94 16.16 0.89
N LEU A 103 -5.32 16.99 1.76
CA LEU A 103 -4.37 16.49 2.75
C LEU A 103 -5.05 15.51 3.71
N GLU A 104 -6.22 15.84 4.22
CA GLU A 104 -7.00 14.96 5.10
C GLU A 104 -7.38 13.66 4.40
N ASP A 105 -7.86 13.73 3.16
CA ASP A 105 -8.21 12.55 2.37
C ASP A 105 -7.01 11.63 2.12
N ILE A 106 -5.83 12.20 1.84
CA ILE A 106 -4.59 11.42 1.72
C ILE A 106 -4.29 10.68 3.03
N TYR A 107 -4.42 11.32 4.19
CA TYR A 107 -4.19 10.66 5.48
C TYR A 107 -5.27 9.62 5.77
N ARG A 108 -6.53 9.94 5.50
CA ARG A 108 -7.66 9.02 5.69
C ARG A 108 -7.45 7.72 4.92
N LEU A 109 -7.06 7.82 3.64
CA LEU A 109 -6.84 6.65 2.80
C LEU A 109 -5.50 5.96 3.05
N ASN A 110 -4.39 6.71 3.14
CA ASN A 110 -3.06 6.09 3.20
C ASN A 110 -2.70 5.56 4.60
N VAL A 111 -3.24 6.17 5.66
CA VAL A 111 -2.85 5.88 7.05
C VAL A 111 -3.99 5.20 7.82
N PHE A 112 -5.14 5.87 7.94
CA PHE A 112 -6.24 5.35 8.77
C PHE A 112 -6.86 4.09 8.18
N ALA A 113 -7.09 4.04 6.87
CA ALA A 113 -7.62 2.85 6.20
C ALA A 113 -6.70 1.62 6.37
N MET A 114 -5.37 1.82 6.34
CA MET A 114 -4.41 0.75 6.66
C MET A 114 -4.58 0.27 8.11
N ALA A 115 -4.70 1.21 9.06
CA ALA A 115 -4.87 0.87 10.46
C ALA A 115 -6.18 0.10 10.71
N TYR A 116 -7.29 0.52 10.09
CA TYR A 116 -8.57 -0.19 10.15
C TYR A 116 -8.45 -1.61 9.58
N THR A 117 -7.81 -1.72 8.41
CA THR A 117 -7.56 -3.02 7.77
C THR A 117 -6.75 -3.95 8.69
N PHE A 118 -5.67 -3.48 9.29
CA PHE A 118 -4.87 -4.31 10.19
C PHE A 118 -5.64 -4.69 11.46
N HIS A 119 -6.36 -3.74 12.07
CA HIS A 119 -7.15 -3.99 13.26
C HIS A 119 -8.13 -5.15 13.07
N ALA A 120 -8.84 -5.18 11.93
CA ALA A 120 -9.84 -6.20 11.64
C ALA A 120 -9.29 -7.65 11.69
N PHE A 121 -8.00 -7.84 11.37
CA PHE A 121 -7.38 -9.15 11.31
C PHE A 121 -6.49 -9.50 12.52
N ILE A 122 -6.07 -8.52 13.33
CA ILE A 122 -5.17 -8.77 14.47
C ILE A 122 -5.82 -9.74 15.47
N GLY A 123 -7.09 -9.57 15.80
CA GLY A 123 -7.81 -10.46 16.73
C GLY A 123 -7.79 -11.92 16.28
N PRO A 124 -8.32 -12.22 15.09
CA PRO A 124 -8.29 -13.58 14.51
C PRO A 124 -6.86 -14.14 14.36
N MET A 125 -5.89 -13.34 13.93
CA MET A 125 -4.49 -13.78 13.82
C MET A 125 -3.87 -14.09 15.18
N LYS A 126 -4.17 -13.30 16.20
CA LYS A 126 -3.72 -13.59 17.58
C LYS A 126 -4.28 -14.92 18.10
N ALA A 127 -5.55 -15.18 17.85
CA ALA A 127 -6.19 -16.43 18.25
C ALA A 127 -5.53 -17.66 17.58
N ARG A 128 -5.05 -17.52 16.35
CA ARG A 128 -4.33 -18.56 15.61
C ARG A 128 -2.82 -18.61 15.91
N GLY A 129 -2.25 -17.61 16.57
CA GLY A 129 -0.81 -17.48 16.79
C GLY A 129 0.02 -17.30 15.51
N ASN A 130 -0.60 -16.90 14.40
CA ASN A 130 0.05 -16.78 13.10
C ASN A 130 -0.68 -15.77 12.19
N GLY A 131 0.09 -15.04 11.39
CA GLY A 131 -0.40 -14.10 10.41
C GLY A 131 0.69 -13.16 9.92
N GLN A 132 0.40 -12.45 8.83
CA GLN A 132 1.30 -11.42 8.31
C GLN A 132 0.52 -10.20 7.84
N LEU A 133 0.89 -9.04 8.35
CA LEU A 133 0.38 -7.72 7.95
C LEU A 133 1.42 -7.05 7.05
N VAL A 134 0.98 -6.50 5.92
CA VAL A 134 1.85 -5.87 4.92
C VAL A 134 1.37 -4.44 4.66
N GLY A 135 2.18 -3.47 5.10
CA GLY A 135 1.96 -2.05 4.80
C GLY A 135 2.76 -1.60 3.58
N ILE A 136 2.15 -0.79 2.73
CA ILE A 136 2.82 -0.21 1.57
C ILE A 136 3.25 1.23 1.88
N GLY A 137 4.54 1.37 2.19
CA GLY A 137 5.21 2.67 2.28
C GLY A 137 5.46 3.31 0.91
N SER A 138 6.57 4.00 0.81
CA SER A 138 7.12 4.55 -0.45
C SER A 138 8.53 5.06 -0.19
N VAL A 139 9.36 5.15 -1.22
CA VAL A 139 10.62 5.92 -1.15
C VAL A 139 10.36 7.40 -0.84
N ALA A 140 9.20 7.93 -1.20
CA ALA A 140 8.77 9.28 -0.84
C ALA A 140 8.49 9.46 0.66
N GLY A 141 8.31 8.38 1.42
CA GLY A 141 8.18 8.41 2.89
C GLY A 141 9.52 8.51 3.62
N ILE A 142 10.66 8.49 2.91
CA ILE A 142 11.99 8.51 3.51
C ILE A 142 12.47 9.96 3.72
N ARG A 143 12.11 10.86 2.80
CA ARG A 143 12.42 12.28 2.88
C ARG A 143 11.37 13.13 2.17
N GLY A 144 11.09 14.34 2.70
CA GLY A 144 10.11 15.28 2.13
C GLY A 144 10.49 15.75 0.72
N LEU A 145 9.47 15.89 -0.12
CA LEU A 145 9.58 16.37 -1.49
C LEU A 145 8.59 17.52 -1.70
N PRO A 146 9.04 18.69 -2.24
CA PRO A 146 8.16 19.84 -2.48
C PRO A 146 6.93 19.49 -3.33
N GLY A 147 5.76 20.01 -2.95
CA GLY A 147 4.48 19.76 -3.62
C GLY A 147 3.95 18.33 -3.44
N SER A 148 4.47 17.59 -2.46
CA SER A 148 4.04 16.24 -2.12
C SER A 148 4.10 16.01 -0.61
N GLU A 149 4.01 17.08 0.18
CA GLU A 149 4.16 17.06 1.63
C GLU A 149 3.18 16.11 2.31
N ALA A 150 1.90 16.15 1.95
CA ALA A 150 0.88 15.27 2.49
C ALA A 150 1.18 13.78 2.17
N TYR A 151 1.54 13.49 0.93
CA TYR A 151 1.90 12.13 0.52
C TYR A 151 3.16 11.63 1.21
N CYS A 152 4.23 12.44 1.22
CA CYS A 152 5.50 12.08 1.88
C CYS A 152 5.28 11.82 3.36
N ALA A 153 4.56 12.71 4.05
CA ALA A 153 4.27 12.57 5.48
C ALA A 153 3.39 11.34 5.76
N SER A 154 2.35 11.09 4.95
CA SER A 154 1.51 9.89 5.10
C SER A 154 2.30 8.59 4.91
N LYS A 155 3.21 8.54 3.93
CA LYS A 155 4.04 7.35 3.70
C LYS A 155 5.15 7.17 4.75
N SER A 156 5.66 8.25 5.32
CA SER A 156 6.52 8.21 6.51
C SER A 156 5.76 7.67 7.72
N ALA A 157 4.51 8.12 7.94
CA ALA A 157 3.64 7.61 8.99
C ALA A 157 3.40 6.09 8.84
N VAL A 158 3.12 5.60 7.63
CA VAL A 158 2.97 4.15 7.35
C VAL A 158 4.23 3.37 7.73
N ILE A 159 5.41 3.87 7.35
CA ILE A 159 6.69 3.20 7.65
C ILE A 159 6.88 3.09 9.17
N THR A 160 6.74 4.19 9.88
CA THR A 160 6.93 4.24 11.35
C THR A 160 5.86 3.42 12.09
N TYR A 161 4.60 3.51 11.64
CA TYR A 161 3.49 2.71 12.20
C TYR A 161 3.77 1.21 12.09
N CYS A 162 4.14 0.73 10.89
CA CYS A 162 4.46 -0.68 10.68
C CYS A 162 5.69 -1.12 11.49
N GLU A 163 6.67 -0.25 11.68
CA GLU A 163 7.85 -0.54 12.50
C GLU A 163 7.46 -0.76 13.96
N SER A 164 6.66 0.12 14.56
CA SER A 164 6.16 -0.01 15.93
C SER A 164 5.29 -1.25 16.08
N LEU A 165 4.31 -1.43 15.19
CA LEU A 165 3.39 -2.56 15.21
C LEU A 165 4.13 -3.90 15.09
N ARG A 166 5.23 -3.95 14.33
CA ARG A 166 6.06 -5.14 14.17
C ARG A 166 6.63 -5.65 15.50
N VAL A 167 7.08 -4.73 16.34
CA VAL A 167 7.60 -5.06 17.67
C VAL A 167 6.49 -5.59 18.56
N GLU A 168 5.34 -4.91 18.57
CA GLU A 168 4.19 -5.29 19.40
C GLU A 168 3.59 -6.65 19.03
N MET A 169 3.52 -6.94 17.73
CA MET A 169 2.87 -8.16 17.22
C MET A 169 3.75 -9.41 17.30
N GLN A 170 5.05 -9.25 17.51
CA GLN A 170 6.00 -10.38 17.57
C GLN A 170 5.63 -11.42 18.63
N LYS A 171 5.18 -10.99 19.81
CA LYS A 171 4.77 -11.88 20.91
C LYS A 171 3.54 -12.74 20.60
N TYR A 172 2.78 -12.38 19.56
CA TYR A 172 1.60 -13.11 19.11
C TYR A 172 1.87 -13.98 17.86
N GLY A 173 3.12 -14.10 17.42
CA GLY A 173 3.47 -14.83 16.20
C GLY A 173 3.08 -14.12 14.90
N ILE A 174 2.58 -12.88 14.96
CA ILE A 174 2.17 -12.11 13.80
C ILE A 174 3.38 -11.35 13.25
N ARG A 175 3.60 -11.45 11.94
CA ARG A 175 4.65 -10.71 11.23
C ARG A 175 4.10 -9.40 10.67
N VAL A 176 4.93 -8.37 10.66
CA VAL A 176 4.60 -7.10 9.98
C VAL A 176 5.73 -6.77 9.03
N SER A 177 5.37 -6.58 7.76
CA SER A 177 6.28 -6.23 6.66
C SER A 177 5.95 -4.85 6.13
N THR A 178 6.98 -4.05 5.85
CA THR A 178 6.83 -2.77 5.16
C THR A 178 7.49 -2.89 3.79
N ILE A 179 6.71 -2.77 2.72
CA ILE A 179 7.21 -2.74 1.34
C ILE A 179 7.15 -1.30 0.86
N CYS A 180 8.28 -0.78 0.41
CA CYS A 180 8.42 0.60 -0.08
C CYS A 180 8.68 0.58 -1.60
N PRO A 181 7.65 0.83 -2.43
CA PRO A 181 7.86 1.01 -3.86
C PRO A 181 8.74 2.22 -4.16
N GLY A 182 9.60 2.08 -5.19
CA GLY A 182 10.09 3.20 -5.96
C GLY A 182 9.00 3.69 -6.92
N PHE A 183 9.37 3.93 -8.17
CA PHE A 183 8.37 4.26 -9.20
C PHE A 183 7.83 2.98 -9.83
N VAL A 184 6.51 2.85 -9.88
CA VAL A 184 5.79 1.75 -10.53
C VAL A 184 4.78 2.37 -11.50
N ARG A 185 4.70 1.85 -12.72
CA ARG A 185 3.79 2.35 -13.78
C ARG A 185 2.34 2.01 -13.43
N THR A 186 1.64 2.96 -12.84
CA THR A 186 0.26 2.82 -12.36
C THR A 186 -0.52 4.10 -12.63
N PRO A 187 -1.84 4.12 -12.54
CA PRO A 187 -2.62 5.37 -12.61
C PRO A 187 -2.11 6.45 -11.64
N LEU A 188 -1.63 6.06 -10.46
CA LEU A 188 -1.11 6.99 -9.44
C LEU A 188 0.14 7.76 -9.90
N THR A 189 0.95 7.19 -10.79
CA THR A 189 2.19 7.79 -11.31
C THR A 189 2.07 8.34 -12.73
N ALA A 190 0.94 8.13 -13.40
CA ALA A 190 0.75 8.50 -14.81
C ALA A 190 0.91 10.01 -15.06
N GLU A 191 0.50 10.84 -14.09
CA GLU A 191 0.53 12.30 -14.19
C GLU A 191 1.79 12.95 -13.59
N ASN A 192 2.80 12.17 -13.22
CA ASN A 192 4.03 12.71 -12.65
C ASN A 192 4.83 13.48 -13.70
N PRO A 193 5.10 14.79 -13.53
CA PRO A 193 5.78 15.63 -14.54
C PRO A 193 7.31 15.54 -14.49
N TYR A 194 7.86 14.65 -13.67
CA TYR A 194 9.30 14.51 -13.41
C TYR A 194 9.81 13.15 -13.82
N LYS A 195 11.14 13.05 -13.99
CA LYS A 195 11.81 11.76 -14.29
C LYS A 195 11.58 10.75 -13.17
N MET A 196 11.28 9.52 -13.55
CA MET A 196 11.05 8.39 -12.67
C MET A 196 12.14 7.33 -12.89
N PRO A 197 13.33 7.48 -12.26
CA PRO A 197 14.40 6.52 -12.43
C PRO A 197 13.97 5.14 -11.90
N PHE A 198 14.46 4.09 -12.56
CA PHE A 198 14.19 2.69 -12.19
C PHE A 198 12.69 2.36 -12.09
N ILE A 199 11.87 2.99 -12.97
CA ILE A 199 10.44 2.66 -13.03
C ILE A 199 10.25 1.20 -13.38
N MET A 200 9.34 0.54 -12.66
CA MET A 200 9.01 -0.87 -12.85
C MET A 200 7.59 -1.02 -13.42
N GLU A 201 7.35 -2.11 -14.14
CA GLU A 201 5.99 -2.55 -14.44
C GLU A 201 5.35 -3.13 -13.16
N PRO A 202 4.01 -3.01 -13.01
CA PRO A 202 3.31 -3.50 -11.82
C PRO A 202 3.54 -4.99 -11.55
N GLU A 203 3.61 -5.79 -12.59
CA GLU A 203 3.82 -7.25 -12.53
C GLU A 203 5.20 -7.62 -12.00
N ASP A 204 6.25 -6.90 -12.46
CA ASP A 204 7.63 -7.11 -11.96
C ASP A 204 7.75 -6.70 -10.50
N PHE A 205 7.18 -5.55 -10.15
CA PHE A 205 7.13 -5.11 -8.75
C PHE A 205 6.39 -6.14 -7.87
N ALA A 206 5.23 -6.62 -8.33
CA ALA A 206 4.42 -7.57 -7.56
C ALA A 206 5.14 -8.91 -7.34
N ARG A 207 5.89 -9.40 -8.34
CA ARG A 207 6.72 -10.60 -8.22
C ARG A 207 7.74 -10.43 -7.08
N GLU A 208 8.54 -9.37 -7.11
CA GLU A 208 9.55 -9.11 -6.08
C GLU A 208 8.91 -8.84 -4.71
N ALA A 209 7.77 -8.15 -4.66
CA ALA A 209 7.06 -7.87 -3.43
C ALA A 209 6.53 -9.16 -2.78
N VAL A 210 5.90 -10.06 -3.56
CA VAL A 210 5.42 -11.35 -3.03
C VAL A 210 6.58 -12.23 -2.57
N GLU A 211 7.72 -12.22 -3.24
CA GLU A 211 8.93 -12.92 -2.78
C GLU A 211 9.41 -12.36 -1.43
N ALA A 212 9.50 -11.03 -1.30
CA ALA A 212 9.89 -10.39 -0.05
C ALA A 212 8.90 -10.68 1.09
N ILE A 213 7.59 -10.67 0.81
CA ILE A 213 6.54 -10.99 1.78
C ILE A 213 6.65 -12.45 2.21
N THR A 214 6.82 -13.38 1.26
CA THR A 214 7.00 -14.82 1.52
C THR A 214 8.25 -15.07 2.37
N ALA A 215 9.34 -14.35 2.10
CA ALA A 215 10.57 -14.38 2.90
C ALA A 215 10.43 -13.65 4.26
N ARG A 216 9.24 -13.13 4.58
CA ARG A 216 8.95 -12.41 5.83
C ARG A 216 9.89 -11.20 6.06
N ALA A 217 10.25 -10.50 4.98
CA ALA A 217 11.10 -9.32 5.06
C ALA A 217 10.43 -8.26 5.96
N ARG A 218 11.19 -7.72 6.92
CA ARG A 218 10.70 -6.69 7.85
C ARG A 218 10.47 -5.36 7.14
N TYR A 219 11.43 -5.00 6.27
CA TYR A 219 11.41 -3.77 5.47
C TYR A 219 12.11 -4.06 4.13
N ARG A 220 11.48 -3.66 3.01
CA ARG A 220 12.07 -3.84 1.68
C ARG A 220 11.73 -2.66 0.78
N VAL A 221 12.74 -2.07 0.16
CA VAL A 221 12.56 -1.12 -0.95
C VAL A 221 12.71 -1.87 -2.27
N ILE A 222 11.79 -1.66 -3.18
CA ILE A 222 11.75 -2.29 -4.50
C ILE A 222 11.57 -1.20 -5.56
N PRO A 223 12.46 -1.13 -6.56
CA PRO A 223 13.66 -1.96 -6.75
C PRO A 223 14.80 -1.56 -5.77
N TRP A 224 15.78 -2.44 -5.57
CA TRP A 224 16.85 -2.24 -4.60
C TRP A 224 17.68 -0.97 -4.83
N GLN A 225 17.83 -0.56 -6.11
CA GLN A 225 18.54 0.67 -6.49
C GLN A 225 17.91 1.90 -5.83
N MET A 226 16.56 1.93 -5.78
CA MET A 226 15.83 2.98 -5.06
C MET A 226 16.08 2.94 -3.56
N GLY A 227 16.36 1.76 -2.99
CA GLY A 227 16.76 1.60 -1.60
C GLY A 227 18.13 2.23 -1.30
N VAL A 228 19.09 2.09 -2.20
CA VAL A 228 20.39 2.76 -2.11
C VAL A 228 20.22 4.28 -2.23
N LEU A 229 19.48 4.73 -3.25
CA LEU A 229 19.19 6.16 -3.44
C LEU A 229 18.52 6.77 -2.21
N ALA A 230 17.55 6.08 -1.63
CA ALA A 230 16.84 6.53 -0.43
C ALA A 230 17.78 6.72 0.78
N LYS A 231 18.74 5.80 0.97
CA LYS A 231 19.76 5.94 2.02
C LYS A 231 20.65 7.17 1.77
N ILE A 232 21.09 7.36 0.53
CA ILE A 232 21.87 8.55 0.16
C ILE A 232 21.07 9.83 0.43
N MET A 233 19.83 9.88 -0.03
CA MET A 233 18.94 11.03 0.21
C MET A 233 18.80 11.34 1.70
N ARG A 234 18.72 10.33 2.56
CA ARG A 234 18.60 10.51 4.01
C ARG A 234 19.86 11.13 4.64
N CYS A 235 21.02 10.86 4.06
CA CYS A 235 22.32 11.37 4.54
C CYS A 235 22.64 12.79 4.03
N VAL A 236 21.94 13.32 3.02
CA VAL A 236 22.19 14.66 2.49
C VAL A 236 21.82 15.71 3.55
N PRO A 237 22.69 16.66 3.93
CA PRO A 237 22.35 17.75 4.83
C PRO A 237 21.19 18.60 4.33
N ASP A 238 20.34 19.13 5.22
CA ASP A 238 19.11 19.84 4.87
C ASP A 238 19.36 21.04 3.92
N GLY A 239 20.34 21.88 4.22
CA GLY A 239 20.65 23.04 3.37
C GLY A 239 21.13 22.66 1.95
N LEU A 240 21.72 21.48 1.74
CA LEU A 240 22.06 20.98 0.42
C LEU A 240 20.83 20.39 -0.26
N TRP A 241 19.98 19.67 0.50
CA TRP A 241 18.73 19.12 0.02
C TRP A 241 17.80 20.21 -0.51
N ASP A 242 17.64 21.31 0.24
CA ASP A 242 16.82 22.44 -0.14
C ASP A 242 17.28 23.06 -1.46
N LYS A 243 18.60 23.25 -1.65
CA LYS A 243 19.18 23.75 -2.89
C LYS A 243 18.93 22.82 -4.09
N ILE A 244 19.04 21.50 -3.88
CA ILE A 244 18.81 20.49 -4.94
C ILE A 244 17.34 20.52 -5.38
N LEU A 245 16.42 20.73 -4.46
CA LEU A 245 14.99 20.65 -4.72
C LEU A 245 14.31 21.98 -5.05
N ALA A 246 14.96 23.12 -4.83
CA ALA A 246 14.37 24.45 -5.00
C ALA A 246 13.64 24.65 -6.34
N ASN A 247 14.18 24.09 -7.43
CA ASN A 247 13.64 24.22 -8.79
C ASN A 247 13.04 22.90 -9.33
N ARG A 248 12.73 21.94 -8.46
CA ARG A 248 12.14 20.66 -8.89
C ARG A 248 10.72 20.86 -9.39
N LYS A 249 10.37 20.25 -10.53
CA LYS A 249 8.99 20.13 -10.98
C LYS A 249 8.16 19.42 -9.91
N GLN A 250 7.07 20.05 -9.51
CA GLN A 250 6.15 19.53 -8.50
C GLN A 250 4.98 18.79 -9.16
N LYS A 251 4.35 17.92 -8.41
CA LYS A 251 3.10 17.28 -8.85
C LYS A 251 2.02 18.35 -8.96
N PRO A 252 1.17 18.34 -10.02
CA PRO A 252 0.10 19.31 -10.14
C PRO A 252 -0.85 19.20 -8.96
N ARG A 253 -1.33 20.35 -8.46
CA ARG A 253 -2.41 20.42 -7.49
C ARG A 253 -3.69 19.88 -8.13
N THR A 254 -4.42 19.09 -7.41
CA THR A 254 -5.78 18.73 -7.80
C THR A 254 -6.69 19.78 -7.18
N THR A 255 -7.02 20.82 -7.93
CA THR A 255 -8.11 21.72 -7.54
C THR A 255 -9.39 20.91 -7.51
N ALA A 256 -10.07 20.90 -6.36
CA ALA A 256 -11.42 20.35 -6.28
C ALA A 256 -12.28 21.04 -7.36
N GLN A 257 -12.87 20.23 -8.27
CA GLN A 257 -13.92 20.70 -9.16
C GLN A 257 -15.23 20.75 -8.40
#